data_111cd2ae43f151749ba623f25b2e2164
#
_entry.id   111cd2ae43f151749ba623f25b2e2164
#
_cell.length_a   1.000
_cell.length_b   1.000
_cell.length_c   1.000
_cell.angle_alpha   90.00
_cell.angle_beta   90.00
_cell.angle_gamma   90.00
#
_symmetry.space_group_name_H-M   'P 1'
#
loop_
_entity.id
_entity.type
_entity.pdbx_description
1 polymer ?
#
loop_
_entity_poly.entity_id
_entity_poly.type
_entity_poly.pdbx_seq_one_letter_code
_entity_poly.pdbx_strand_id
1 'polypeptide(L)'
;MKNPKTAPPAWQKEIYLNGFSGIKPTVNIDFHLLEETAKKHMTPEAFAYIFGGAGFESTMSANRQEFEKYKIIPRMLRNVSERDLSLELFGQTFPAPVLLSPVGVLEMVNKEADVAVGKAASECGLPYIFSNQSSRPIDR
;
A
#
# COMPACT_ATOMS: atom_id res chain seq x y z
N MET A 1 -6.22 -20.21 11.35
CA MET A 1 -5.83 -18.79 11.20
C MET A 1 -5.00 -18.40 12.41
N LYS A 2 -3.77 -17.93 12.23
CA LYS A 2 -2.94 -17.48 13.35
C LYS A 2 -3.49 -16.14 13.84
N ASN A 3 -3.70 -16.06 15.15
CA ASN A 3 -4.21 -14.87 15.83
C ASN A 3 -3.30 -13.66 15.54
N PRO A 4 -3.80 -12.54 14.96
CA PRO A 4 -2.97 -11.39 14.59
C PRO A 4 -2.43 -10.58 15.78
N LYS A 5 -2.62 -11.07 17.01
CA LYS A 5 -2.35 -10.31 18.24
C LYS A 5 -0.89 -10.24 18.71
N THR A 6 0.08 -10.79 17.98
CA THR A 6 1.43 -10.87 18.55
C THR A 6 2.54 -10.56 17.55
N ALA A 7 3.45 -9.71 17.97
CA ALA A 7 4.76 -9.33 17.47
C ALA A 7 4.76 -8.28 16.34
N PRO A 8 5.78 -7.40 16.31
CA PRO A 8 6.03 -6.58 15.13
C PRO A 8 6.19 -7.49 13.92
N PRO A 9 5.74 -7.06 12.73
CA PRO A 9 5.85 -7.87 11.53
C PRO A 9 7.29 -8.34 11.38
N ALA A 10 7.47 -9.65 11.21
CA ALA A 10 8.80 -10.25 11.10
C ALA A 10 9.64 -9.58 10.00
N TRP A 11 8.99 -9.12 8.94
CA TRP A 11 9.61 -8.41 7.82
C TRP A 11 10.27 -7.07 8.20
N GLN A 12 9.71 -6.29 9.15
CA GLN A 12 10.34 -5.04 9.60
C GLN A 12 11.67 -5.33 10.32
N LYS A 13 11.65 -6.34 11.19
CA LYS A 13 12.85 -6.78 11.88
C LYS A 13 13.88 -7.33 10.91
N GLU A 14 13.44 -8.10 9.93
CA GLU A 14 14.29 -8.66 8.88
C GLU A 14 14.96 -7.56 8.05
N ILE A 15 14.20 -6.57 7.56
CA ILE A 15 14.75 -5.42 6.83
C ILE A 15 15.80 -4.69 7.68
N TYR A 16 15.50 -4.47 8.96
CA TYR A 16 16.41 -3.78 9.87
C TYR A 16 17.72 -4.57 10.08
N LEU A 17 17.61 -5.87 10.35
CA LEU A 17 18.78 -6.73 10.55
C LEU A 17 19.61 -6.90 9.29
N ASN A 18 18.96 -7.11 8.14
CA ASN A 18 19.63 -7.22 6.85
C ASN A 18 20.38 -5.94 6.48
N GLY A 19 19.86 -4.78 6.89
CA GLY A 19 20.49 -3.48 6.69
C GLY A 19 21.90 -3.39 7.29
N PHE A 20 22.16 -4.04 8.44
CA PHE A 20 23.51 -4.11 9.01
C PHE A 20 24.51 -4.87 8.13
N SER A 21 24.00 -5.78 7.30
CA SER A 21 24.82 -6.54 6.32
C SER A 21 24.81 -5.89 4.94
N GLY A 22 24.26 -4.68 4.80
CA GLY A 22 24.17 -3.98 3.52
C GLY A 22 23.13 -4.55 2.56
N ILE A 23 22.30 -5.48 3.00
CA ILE A 23 21.24 -6.10 2.18
C ILE A 23 20.05 -5.17 2.14
N LYS A 24 19.69 -4.72 0.95
CA LYS A 24 18.53 -3.84 0.72
C LYS A 24 17.27 -4.66 0.44
N PRO A 25 16.09 -4.20 0.86
CA PRO A 25 14.82 -4.84 0.51
C PRO A 25 14.58 -4.77 -1.01
N THR A 26 13.89 -5.78 -1.55
CA THR A 26 13.54 -5.85 -2.98
C THR A 26 12.66 -4.68 -3.40
N VAL A 27 11.74 -4.27 -2.53
CA VAL A 27 10.91 -3.07 -2.73
C VAL A 27 11.45 -1.97 -1.82
N ASN A 28 11.71 -0.80 -2.40
CA ASN A 28 12.24 0.32 -1.63
C ASN A 28 11.21 0.82 -0.61
N ILE A 29 11.63 1.02 0.63
CA ILE A 29 10.78 1.55 1.70
C ILE A 29 10.70 3.09 1.71
N ASP A 30 11.60 3.76 1.00
CA ASP A 30 11.52 5.19 0.72
C ASP A 30 10.62 5.40 -0.50
N PHE A 31 9.50 6.09 -0.30
CA PHE A 31 8.50 6.30 -1.36
C PHE A 31 9.00 7.15 -2.52
N HIS A 32 9.95 8.08 -2.29
CA HIS A 32 10.55 8.85 -3.37
C HIS A 32 11.43 7.96 -4.26
N LEU A 33 12.26 7.12 -3.65
CA LEU A 33 13.07 6.16 -4.38
C LEU A 33 12.22 5.06 -5.05
N LEU A 34 11.09 4.70 -4.44
CA LEU A 34 10.14 3.77 -5.05
C LEU A 34 9.54 4.37 -6.33
N GLU A 35 9.13 5.64 -6.28
CA GLU A 35 8.60 6.36 -7.44
C GLU A 35 9.63 6.47 -8.57
N GLU A 36 10.88 6.86 -8.24
CA GLU A 36 11.96 6.89 -9.21
C GLU A 36 12.25 5.51 -9.83
N THR A 37 12.12 4.46 -9.03
CA THR A 37 12.28 3.09 -9.52
C THR A 37 11.13 2.71 -10.43
N ALA A 38 9.90 3.01 -10.05
CA ALA A 38 8.72 2.77 -10.88
C ALA A 38 8.83 3.47 -12.23
N LYS A 39 9.25 4.73 -12.26
CA LYS A 39 9.48 5.49 -13.49
C LYS A 39 10.41 4.77 -14.48
N LYS A 40 11.43 4.07 -14.00
CA LYS A 40 12.37 3.33 -14.85
C LYS A 40 11.78 2.06 -15.47
N HIS A 41 10.67 1.56 -14.91
CA HIS A 41 10.00 0.34 -15.34
C HIS A 41 8.72 0.59 -16.14
N MET A 42 8.32 1.85 -16.28
CA MET A 42 7.13 2.24 -17.04
C MET A 42 7.52 2.92 -18.35
N THR A 43 6.59 2.92 -19.32
CA THR A 43 6.73 3.81 -20.47
C THR A 43 6.52 5.27 -20.03
N PRO A 44 7.07 6.26 -20.74
CA PRO A 44 6.85 7.67 -20.41
C PRO A 44 5.37 8.05 -20.34
N GLU A 45 4.55 7.49 -21.23
CA GLU A 45 3.10 7.74 -21.31
C GLU A 45 2.39 7.16 -20.08
N ALA A 46 2.69 5.91 -19.71
CA ALA A 46 2.10 5.26 -18.55
C ALA A 46 2.48 5.99 -17.25
N PHE A 47 3.74 6.40 -17.14
CA PHE A 47 4.20 7.18 -16.00
C PHE A 47 3.51 8.54 -15.94
N ALA A 48 3.42 9.28 -17.04
CA ALA A 48 2.75 10.57 -17.10
C ALA A 48 1.26 10.47 -16.71
N TYR A 49 0.58 9.41 -17.18
CA TYR A 49 -0.82 9.17 -16.85
C TYR A 49 -1.03 8.92 -15.35
N ILE A 50 -0.16 8.13 -14.70
CA ILE A 50 -0.30 7.76 -13.30
C ILE A 50 0.18 8.87 -12.37
N PHE A 51 1.29 9.50 -12.71
CA PHE A 51 1.92 10.52 -11.89
C PHE A 51 1.24 11.88 -12.02
N GLY A 52 0.72 12.21 -13.20
CA GLY A 52 0.11 13.51 -13.48
C GLY A 52 -1.24 13.70 -12.81
N GLY A 53 -1.50 14.93 -12.40
CA GLY A 53 -2.76 15.39 -11.84
C GLY A 53 -3.52 16.32 -12.79
N ALA A 54 -4.75 16.68 -12.42
CA ALA A 54 -5.59 17.56 -13.20
C ALA A 54 -5.18 19.04 -13.04
N GLY A 55 -5.28 19.80 -14.11
CA GLY A 55 -5.05 21.25 -14.13
C GLY A 55 -3.65 21.63 -13.65
N PHE A 56 -3.57 22.50 -12.67
CA PHE A 56 -2.31 22.94 -12.05
C PHE A 56 -1.79 22.01 -10.96
N GLU A 57 -2.39 20.83 -10.76
CA GLU A 57 -2.01 19.85 -9.75
C GLU A 57 -2.03 20.37 -8.29
N SER A 58 -2.68 21.50 -8.07
CA SER A 58 -2.74 22.13 -6.75
C SER A 58 -3.42 21.24 -5.71
N THR A 59 -4.48 20.53 -6.08
CA THR A 59 -5.17 19.60 -5.20
C THR A 59 -4.31 18.37 -4.89
N MET A 60 -3.57 17.86 -5.86
CA MET A 60 -2.64 16.75 -5.67
C MET A 60 -1.53 17.13 -4.66
N SER A 61 -0.98 18.35 -4.80
CA SER A 61 0.00 18.88 -3.85
C SER A 61 -0.61 19.07 -2.46
N ALA A 62 -1.82 19.63 -2.38
CA ALA A 62 -2.54 19.85 -1.12
C ALA A 62 -2.86 18.54 -0.39
N ASN A 63 -3.24 17.48 -1.10
CA ASN A 63 -3.50 16.17 -0.51
C ASN A 63 -2.31 15.65 0.32
N ARG A 64 -1.09 15.91 -0.12
CA ARG A 64 0.11 15.52 0.62
C ARG A 64 0.38 16.46 1.81
N GLN A 65 0.25 17.76 1.59
CA GLN A 65 0.51 18.78 2.61
C GLN A 65 -0.47 18.70 3.78
N GLU A 66 -1.71 18.29 3.54
CA GLU A 66 -2.72 18.18 4.60
C GLU A 66 -2.33 17.18 5.70
N PHE A 67 -1.59 16.11 5.37
CA PHE A 67 -1.10 15.18 6.39
C PHE A 67 -0.15 15.82 7.39
N GLU A 68 0.57 16.88 7.00
CA GLU A 68 1.48 17.60 7.88
C GLU A 68 0.76 18.34 9.04
N LYS A 69 -0.53 18.59 8.90
CA LYS A 69 -1.35 19.21 9.94
C LYS A 69 -1.68 18.25 11.08
N TYR A 70 -1.60 16.94 10.85
CA TYR A 70 -1.92 15.92 11.83
C TYR A 70 -0.64 15.35 12.43
N LYS A 71 -0.57 15.32 13.75
CA LYS A 71 0.60 14.82 14.46
C LYS A 71 0.20 13.68 15.38
N ILE A 72 1.00 12.62 15.38
CA ILE A 72 0.85 11.52 16.31
C ILE A 72 1.52 11.92 17.62
N ILE A 73 0.75 11.94 18.71
CA ILE A 73 1.26 12.18 20.06
C ILE A 73 1.56 10.83 20.70
N PRO A 74 2.83 10.42 20.81
CA PRO A 74 3.19 9.13 21.41
C PRO A 74 2.89 9.13 22.90
N ARG A 75 2.39 8.01 23.40
CA ARG A 75 2.19 7.78 24.83
C ARG A 75 3.23 6.76 25.30
N MET A 76 4.21 7.25 26.05
CA MET A 76 5.28 6.43 26.59
C MET A 76 4.80 5.53 27.72
N LEU A 77 5.56 4.45 27.99
CA LEU A 77 5.32 3.49 29.08
C LEU A 77 3.95 2.81 29.08
N ARG A 78 3.32 2.70 27.91
CA ARG A 78 2.11 1.90 27.72
C ARG A 78 2.48 0.48 27.35
N ASN A 79 1.75 -0.48 27.91
CA ASN A 79 1.87 -1.87 27.47
C ASN A 79 1.28 -1.99 26.05
N VAL A 80 2.13 -2.36 25.10
CA VAL A 80 1.77 -2.56 23.67
C VAL A 80 2.10 -3.99 23.23
N SER A 81 2.21 -4.93 24.16
CA SER A 81 2.49 -6.33 23.85
C SER A 81 1.37 -6.98 23.03
N GLU A 82 0.14 -6.55 23.27
CA GLU A 82 -1.01 -6.96 22.47
C GLU A 82 -1.57 -5.77 21.69
N ARG A 83 -1.75 -5.95 20.39
CA ARG A 83 -2.34 -4.96 19.49
C ARG A 83 -3.45 -5.64 18.71
N ASP A 84 -4.59 -4.97 18.63
CA ASP A 84 -5.71 -5.38 17.82
C ASP A 84 -6.02 -4.26 16.84
N LEU A 85 -5.84 -4.52 15.55
CA LEU A 85 -6.17 -3.62 14.46
C LEU A 85 -7.38 -4.14 13.68
N SER A 86 -8.03 -5.20 14.17
CA SER A 86 -9.18 -5.77 13.48
C SER A 86 -10.33 -4.76 13.38
N LEU A 87 -11.02 -4.81 12.25
CA LEU A 87 -12.16 -3.97 11.95
C LEU A 87 -13.31 -4.85 11.44
N GLU A 88 -14.49 -4.64 11.97
CA GLU A 88 -15.71 -5.20 11.40
C GLU A 88 -16.27 -4.25 10.35
N LEU A 89 -16.39 -4.71 9.10
CA LEU A 89 -16.91 -3.95 7.98
C LEU A 89 -17.75 -4.86 7.07
N PHE A 90 -18.95 -4.42 6.71
CA PHE A 90 -19.89 -5.18 5.86
C PHE A 90 -20.17 -6.60 6.38
N GLY A 91 -20.23 -6.78 7.70
CA GLY A 91 -20.46 -8.10 8.33
C GLY A 91 -19.28 -9.07 8.26
N GLN A 92 -18.09 -8.57 7.91
CA GLN A 92 -16.84 -9.34 7.87
C GLN A 92 -15.80 -8.68 8.77
N THR A 93 -14.96 -9.51 9.40
CA THR A 93 -13.84 -9.03 10.22
C THR A 93 -12.56 -9.03 9.40
N PHE A 94 -11.95 -7.86 9.25
CA PHE A 94 -10.65 -7.67 8.59
C PHE A 94 -9.52 -7.51 9.61
N PRO A 95 -8.29 -7.95 9.29
CA PRO A 95 -7.16 -7.92 10.22
C PRO A 95 -6.62 -6.52 10.51
N ALA A 96 -6.94 -5.54 9.67
CA ALA A 96 -6.49 -4.16 9.79
C ALA A 96 -7.46 -3.20 9.08
N PRO A 97 -7.55 -1.92 9.50
CA PRO A 97 -8.39 -0.90 8.88
C PRO A 97 -7.78 -0.37 7.57
N VAL A 98 -7.42 -1.28 6.67
CA VAL A 98 -6.77 -0.99 5.38
C VAL A 98 -7.56 -1.65 4.27
N LEU A 99 -7.90 -0.87 3.25
CA LEU A 99 -8.50 -1.33 2.02
C LEU A 99 -7.64 -0.88 0.85
N LEU A 100 -7.49 -1.74 -0.16
CA LEU A 100 -6.83 -1.35 -1.40
C LEU A 100 -7.83 -0.57 -2.26
N SER A 101 -7.46 0.66 -2.61
CA SER A 101 -8.32 1.56 -3.38
C SER A 101 -8.48 1.10 -4.83
N PRO A 102 -9.61 1.47 -5.48
CA PRO A 102 -9.80 1.17 -6.89
C PRO A 102 -8.82 1.98 -7.76
N VAL A 103 -8.14 1.31 -8.67
CA VAL A 103 -7.26 1.92 -9.66
C VAL A 103 -7.68 1.44 -11.04
N GLY A 104 -7.95 2.36 -11.95
CA GLY A 104 -8.30 2.05 -13.32
C GLY A 104 -7.07 1.75 -14.18
N VAL A 105 -7.29 1.00 -15.26
CA VAL A 105 -6.34 0.78 -16.37
C VAL A 105 -4.97 0.27 -15.92
N LEU A 106 -4.93 -0.58 -14.91
CA LEU A 106 -3.68 -1.12 -14.33
C LEU A 106 -2.81 -1.88 -15.33
N GLU A 107 -3.39 -2.38 -16.42
CA GLU A 107 -2.63 -3.07 -17.48
C GLU A 107 -1.60 -2.16 -18.18
N MET A 108 -1.76 -0.84 -18.09
CA MET A 108 -0.76 0.11 -18.57
C MET A 108 0.61 -0.04 -17.87
N VAL A 109 0.62 -0.56 -16.64
CA VAL A 109 1.84 -0.70 -15.84
C VAL A 109 2.24 -2.15 -15.61
N ASN A 110 1.28 -3.07 -15.58
CA ASN A 110 1.56 -4.48 -15.34
C ASN A 110 0.51 -5.35 -16.04
N LYS A 111 0.97 -6.34 -16.82
CA LYS A 111 0.09 -7.25 -17.56
C LYS A 111 -0.85 -8.07 -16.67
N GLU A 112 -0.45 -8.37 -15.44
CA GLU A 112 -1.30 -9.06 -14.47
C GLU A 112 -2.34 -8.13 -13.85
N ALA A 113 -2.14 -6.84 -13.90
CA ALA A 113 -3.09 -5.80 -13.52
C ALA A 113 -3.86 -6.11 -12.21
N ASP A 114 -5.19 -6.05 -12.27
CA ASP A 114 -6.08 -6.28 -11.13
C ASP A 114 -5.94 -7.69 -10.51
N VAL A 115 -5.55 -8.68 -11.31
CA VAL A 115 -5.35 -10.06 -10.83
C VAL A 115 -4.18 -10.14 -9.85
N ALA A 116 -3.07 -9.46 -10.14
CA ALA A 116 -1.92 -9.42 -9.22
C ALA A 116 -2.28 -8.72 -7.91
N VAL A 117 -3.01 -7.60 -7.98
CA VAL A 117 -3.46 -6.86 -6.81
C VAL A 117 -4.44 -7.70 -5.98
N GLY A 118 -5.41 -8.36 -6.63
CA GLY A 118 -6.38 -9.22 -5.96
C GLY A 118 -5.73 -10.40 -5.23
N LYS A 119 -4.75 -11.05 -5.86
CA LYS A 119 -3.96 -12.12 -5.23
C LYS A 119 -3.22 -11.63 -3.99
N ALA A 120 -2.48 -10.53 -4.10
CA ALA A 120 -1.75 -9.95 -2.99
C ALA A 120 -2.68 -9.52 -1.85
N ALA A 121 -3.82 -8.90 -2.17
CA ALA A 121 -4.84 -8.53 -1.20
C ALA A 121 -5.38 -9.76 -0.44
N SER A 122 -5.70 -10.81 -1.18
CA SER A 122 -6.19 -12.08 -0.61
C SER A 122 -5.17 -12.73 0.32
N GLU A 123 -3.88 -12.75 -0.06
CA GLU A 123 -2.80 -13.27 0.77
C GLU A 123 -2.63 -12.48 2.08
N CYS A 124 -2.87 -11.17 2.03
CA CYS A 124 -2.84 -10.30 3.21
C CYS A 124 -4.16 -10.32 4.01
N GLY A 125 -5.21 -10.93 3.51
CA GLY A 125 -6.55 -10.90 4.11
C GLY A 125 -7.19 -9.52 4.06
N LEU A 126 -6.80 -8.68 3.11
CA LEU A 126 -7.29 -7.31 2.94
C LEU A 126 -8.32 -7.22 1.82
N PRO A 127 -9.34 -6.36 1.95
CA PRO A 127 -10.28 -6.13 0.87
C PRO A 127 -9.64 -5.30 -0.24
N TYR A 128 -9.92 -5.69 -1.48
CA TYR A 128 -9.59 -4.94 -2.68
C TYR A 128 -10.87 -4.41 -3.34
N ILE A 129 -10.90 -3.13 -3.61
CA ILE A 129 -12.02 -2.48 -4.31
C ILE A 129 -11.69 -2.43 -5.79
N PHE A 130 -12.49 -3.12 -6.60
CA PHE A 130 -12.34 -3.08 -8.04
C PHE A 130 -12.81 -1.75 -8.61
N SER A 131 -12.03 -1.20 -9.55
CA SER A 131 -12.45 -0.05 -10.34
C SER A 131 -13.48 -0.47 -11.40
N ASN A 132 -14.42 0.42 -11.71
CA ASN A 132 -15.26 0.24 -12.89
C ASN A 132 -14.47 0.33 -14.21
N GLN A 133 -13.22 0.77 -14.16
CA GLN A 133 -12.26 0.79 -15.26
C GLN A 133 -11.15 -0.25 -15.08
N SER A 134 -11.41 -1.31 -14.33
CA SER A 134 -10.43 -2.38 -14.18
C SER A 134 -10.06 -2.99 -15.53
N SER A 135 -8.80 -3.39 -15.66
CA SER A 135 -8.29 -4.01 -16.90
C SER A 135 -8.71 -5.47 -17.05
N ARG A 136 -9.14 -6.09 -15.96
CA ARG A 136 -9.57 -7.49 -15.91
C ARG A 136 -10.95 -7.61 -15.27
N PRO A 137 -11.81 -8.50 -15.77
CA PRO A 137 -13.10 -8.76 -15.14
C PRO A 137 -12.94 -9.42 -13.78
N ILE A 138 -13.88 -9.13 -12.86
CA ILE A 138 -13.84 -9.61 -11.48
C ILE A 138 -14.11 -11.12 -11.34
N ASP A 139 -14.73 -11.73 -12.34
CA ASP A 139 -15.18 -13.11 -12.36
C ASP A 139 -14.24 -14.10 -13.06
N ARG A 140 -12.97 -13.72 -13.20
CA ARG A 140 -11.93 -14.56 -13.84
C ARG A 140 -10.74 -14.81 -12.96
#